data_1393f45943f5b6489ca70598233ac30e
#
_entry.id   1393f45943f5b6489ca70598233ac30e
#
_cell.length_a   1.000
_cell.length_b   1.000
_cell.length_c   1.000
_cell.angle_alpha   90.00
_cell.angle_beta   90.00
_cell.angle_gamma   90.00
#
_symmetry.space_group_name_H-M   'P 1'
#
loop_
_entity.id
_entity.type
_entity.pdbx_description
1 polymer ?
#
loop_
_entity_poly.entity_id
_entity_poly.type
_entity_poly.pdbx_seq_one_letter_code
_entity_poly.pdbx_strand_id
1 'polypeptide(L)'
;MLNEDQVKIYQNEGLIKSPTCLSKNKVEELNSALDKYLLDHKNENNEFVSGLYERDEAFLRFALYPEIIEEVKQLIGEDIILWGSSLFCKAKKTGNETPWHQDGEYWPIKPLESVTIWLAIDEVTPENGPLQYIPGSHLNKSLAEH
;
A
#
# COMPACT_ATOMS: atom_id res chain seq x y z
N MET A 1 -1.07 -16.17 5.02
CA MET A 1 -2.41 -16.45 4.44
C MET A 1 -3.48 -16.04 5.43
N LEU A 2 -4.55 -15.44 4.94
CA LEU A 2 -5.71 -15.06 5.72
C LEU A 2 -6.59 -16.28 6.04
N ASN A 3 -7.19 -16.30 7.23
CA ASN A 3 -8.25 -17.24 7.54
C ASN A 3 -9.64 -16.67 7.14
N GLU A 4 -10.68 -17.50 7.19
CA GLU A 4 -12.03 -17.09 6.77
C GLU A 4 -12.58 -15.88 7.54
N ASP A 5 -12.30 -15.77 8.83
CA ASP A 5 -12.76 -14.63 9.64
C ASP A 5 -12.06 -13.35 9.25
N GLN A 6 -10.77 -13.40 8.90
CA GLN A 6 -10.01 -12.26 8.41
C GLN A 6 -10.52 -11.78 7.06
N VAL A 7 -10.86 -12.70 6.15
CA VAL A 7 -11.48 -12.33 4.85
C VAL A 7 -12.85 -11.66 5.09
N LYS A 8 -13.68 -12.18 6.00
CA LYS A 8 -14.97 -11.55 6.36
C LYS A 8 -14.78 -10.16 6.99
N ILE A 9 -13.78 -9.99 7.85
CA ILE A 9 -13.46 -8.66 8.42
C ILE A 9 -13.12 -7.69 7.28
N TYR A 10 -12.23 -8.08 6.36
CA TYR A 10 -11.90 -7.24 5.22
C TYR A 10 -13.12 -6.88 4.38
N GLN A 11 -13.99 -7.85 4.09
CA GLN A 11 -15.23 -7.63 3.31
C GLN A 11 -16.19 -6.66 3.99
N ASN A 12 -16.24 -6.63 5.32
CA ASN A 12 -17.15 -5.77 6.08
C ASN A 12 -16.53 -4.40 6.41
N GLU A 13 -15.25 -4.37 6.76
CA GLU A 13 -14.57 -3.16 7.25
C GLU A 13 -13.79 -2.42 6.14
N GLY A 14 -13.40 -3.11 5.06
CA GLY A 14 -12.59 -2.55 3.97
C GLY A 14 -11.11 -2.50 4.25
N LEU A 15 -10.68 -2.94 5.41
CA LEU A 15 -9.28 -3.01 5.79
C LEU A 15 -9.05 -4.20 6.73
N ILE A 16 -7.87 -4.79 6.60
CA ILE A 16 -7.36 -5.77 7.55
C ILE A 16 -5.87 -5.54 7.80
N LYS A 17 -5.46 -5.69 9.05
CA LYS A 17 -4.04 -5.82 9.36
C LYS A 17 -3.62 -7.25 9.05
N SER A 18 -2.81 -7.41 8.00
CA SER A 18 -2.32 -8.72 7.59
C SER A 18 -1.56 -9.42 8.74
N PRO A 19 -1.78 -10.71 8.95
CA PRO A 19 -0.95 -11.53 9.84
C PRO A 19 0.43 -11.81 9.23
N THR A 20 0.59 -11.60 7.94
CA THR A 20 1.87 -11.79 7.25
C THR A 20 2.82 -10.67 7.63
N CYS A 21 3.93 -11.06 8.24
CA CYS A 21 5.02 -10.16 8.51
C CYS A 21 6.18 -10.52 7.57
N LEU A 22 6.73 -9.52 6.89
CA LEU A 22 7.97 -9.72 6.15
C LEU A 22 9.09 -10.07 7.14
N SER A 23 9.97 -10.96 6.74
CA SER A 23 11.15 -11.27 7.56
C SER A 23 12.01 -10.03 7.73
N LYS A 24 12.74 -9.96 8.84
CA LYS A 24 13.65 -8.84 9.12
C LYS A 24 14.61 -8.57 7.96
N ASN A 25 15.17 -9.61 7.35
CA ASN A 25 16.07 -9.47 6.20
C ASN A 25 15.38 -8.81 5.00
N LYS A 26 14.12 -9.18 4.72
CA LYS A 26 13.35 -8.56 3.64
C LYS A 26 13.08 -7.07 3.90
N VAL A 27 12.76 -6.71 5.14
CA VAL A 27 12.56 -5.31 5.53
C VAL A 27 13.88 -4.53 5.42
N GLU A 28 15.00 -5.08 5.87
CA GLU A 28 16.32 -4.47 5.74
C GLU A 28 16.74 -4.29 4.27
N GLU A 29 16.44 -5.25 3.41
CA GLU A 29 16.67 -5.16 1.96
C GLU A 29 15.84 -4.03 1.35
N LEU A 30 14.55 -3.92 1.71
CA LEU A 30 13.67 -2.86 1.26
C LEU A 30 14.16 -1.48 1.74
N ASN A 31 14.52 -1.36 3.00
CA ASN A 31 15.09 -0.12 3.54
C ASN A 31 16.35 0.30 2.79
N SER A 32 17.25 -0.64 2.52
CA SER A 32 18.48 -0.37 1.77
C SER A 32 18.21 0.11 0.34
N ALA A 33 17.22 -0.49 -0.33
CA ALA A 33 16.78 -0.05 -1.66
C ALA A 33 16.17 1.35 -1.62
N LEU A 34 15.37 1.64 -0.58
CA LEU A 34 14.76 2.95 -0.39
C LEU A 34 15.81 4.03 -0.09
N ASP A 35 16.74 3.77 0.82
CA ASP A 35 17.82 4.71 1.14
C ASP A 35 18.64 5.06 -0.10
N LYS A 36 18.97 4.04 -0.91
CA LYS A 36 19.67 4.25 -2.19
C LYS A 36 18.83 5.10 -3.14
N TYR A 37 17.55 4.78 -3.31
CA TYR A 37 16.66 5.53 -4.18
C TYR A 37 16.58 7.01 -3.76
N LEU A 38 16.35 7.28 -2.47
CA LEU A 38 16.27 8.64 -1.92
C LEU A 38 17.59 9.41 -2.06
N LEU A 39 18.72 8.74 -1.93
CA LEU A 39 20.06 9.35 -2.15
C LEU A 39 20.26 9.75 -3.61
N ASP A 40 19.91 8.88 -4.54
CA ASP A 40 20.05 9.10 -5.98
C ASP A 40 19.10 10.21 -6.47
N HIS A 41 17.94 10.38 -5.82
CA HIS A 41 16.88 11.34 -6.14
C HIS A 41 16.71 12.47 -5.12
N LYS A 42 17.76 12.79 -4.36
CA LYS A 42 17.73 13.76 -3.25
C LYS A 42 17.28 15.18 -3.59
N ASN A 43 17.33 15.54 -4.87
CA ASN A 43 16.91 16.86 -5.36
C ASN A 43 15.47 16.87 -5.90
N GLU A 44 14.76 15.74 -5.81
CA GLU A 44 13.37 15.58 -6.25
C GLU A 44 12.43 15.68 -5.05
N ASN A 45 11.14 15.94 -5.33
CA ASN A 45 10.13 15.81 -4.31
C ASN A 45 9.79 14.32 -4.13
N ASN A 46 10.21 13.76 -3.02
CA ASN A 46 10.02 12.35 -2.68
C ASN A 46 8.83 12.12 -1.69
N GLU A 47 8.01 13.13 -1.39
CA GLU A 47 6.85 12.94 -0.50
C GLU A 47 5.84 11.94 -1.09
N PHE A 48 5.68 11.95 -2.41
CA PHE A 48 4.89 10.97 -3.14
C PHE A 48 5.59 10.60 -4.45
N VAL A 49 5.91 9.33 -4.62
CA VAL A 49 6.52 8.80 -5.84
C VAL A 49 5.67 7.67 -6.39
N SER A 50 5.12 7.86 -7.58
CA SER A 50 4.34 6.86 -8.30
C SER A 50 5.20 6.01 -9.23
N GLY A 51 4.79 4.79 -9.52
CA GLY A 51 5.47 3.89 -10.46
C GLY A 51 6.84 3.40 -9.95
N LEU A 52 6.97 3.23 -8.65
CA LEU A 52 8.25 2.86 -8.03
C LEU A 52 8.80 1.52 -8.55
N TYR A 53 7.92 0.54 -8.82
CA TYR A 53 8.29 -0.76 -9.36
C TYR A 53 8.87 -0.70 -10.79
N GLU A 54 8.56 0.34 -11.55
CA GLU A 54 9.10 0.57 -12.90
C GLU A 54 10.50 1.18 -12.85
N ARG A 55 10.87 1.78 -11.73
CA ARG A 55 12.11 2.54 -11.56
C ARG A 55 13.24 1.69 -11.02
N ASP A 56 12.95 0.70 -10.18
CA ASP A 56 13.96 -0.18 -9.59
C ASP A 56 13.39 -1.58 -9.36
N GLU A 57 14.14 -2.59 -9.79
CA GLU A 57 13.78 -4.01 -9.68
C GLU A 57 13.54 -4.46 -8.23
N ALA A 58 14.20 -3.84 -7.26
CA ALA A 58 13.99 -4.16 -5.85
C ALA A 58 12.54 -3.94 -5.45
N PHE A 59 11.92 -2.81 -5.86
CA PHE A 59 10.52 -2.52 -5.54
C PHE A 59 9.55 -3.43 -6.28
N LEU A 60 9.84 -3.81 -7.54
CA LEU A 60 9.06 -4.83 -8.23
C LEU A 60 9.09 -6.16 -7.48
N ARG A 61 10.26 -6.57 -7.03
CA ARG A 61 10.44 -7.83 -6.29
C ARG A 61 9.62 -7.85 -4.99
N PHE A 62 9.53 -6.73 -4.28
CA PHE A 62 8.68 -6.62 -3.09
C PHE A 62 7.20 -6.77 -3.40
N ALA A 63 6.72 -6.13 -4.47
CA ALA A 63 5.33 -6.26 -4.89
C ALA A 63 4.95 -7.70 -5.28
N LEU A 64 5.93 -8.50 -5.67
CA LEU A 64 5.76 -9.88 -6.12
C LEU A 64 6.08 -10.93 -5.05
N TYR A 65 6.25 -10.57 -3.79
CA TYR A 65 6.46 -11.59 -2.76
C TYR A 65 5.27 -12.55 -2.68
N PRO A 66 5.53 -13.88 -2.72
CA PRO A 66 4.47 -14.88 -2.72
C PRO A 66 3.49 -14.71 -1.56
N GLU A 67 3.97 -14.38 -0.37
CA GLU A 67 3.11 -14.18 0.80
C GLU A 67 2.15 -13.01 0.65
N ILE A 68 2.51 -11.96 -0.10
CA ILE A 68 1.63 -10.82 -0.43
C ILE A 68 0.63 -11.25 -1.51
N ILE A 69 1.12 -11.84 -2.58
CA ILE A 69 0.30 -12.29 -3.72
C ILE A 69 -0.79 -13.27 -3.26
N GLU A 70 -0.46 -14.23 -2.41
CA GLU A 70 -1.44 -15.21 -1.91
C GLU A 70 -2.54 -14.55 -1.05
N GLU A 71 -2.23 -13.52 -0.26
CA GLU A 71 -3.27 -12.77 0.47
C GLU A 71 -4.13 -11.93 -0.47
N VAL A 72 -3.55 -11.30 -1.49
CA VAL A 72 -4.31 -10.56 -2.51
C VAL A 72 -5.29 -11.48 -3.22
N LYS A 73 -4.86 -12.66 -3.66
CA LYS A 73 -5.72 -13.66 -4.30
C LYS A 73 -6.89 -14.09 -3.41
N GLN A 74 -6.67 -14.23 -2.11
CA GLN A 74 -7.73 -14.57 -1.17
C GLN A 74 -8.81 -13.47 -1.06
N LEU A 75 -8.46 -12.21 -1.38
CA LEU A 75 -9.37 -11.07 -1.28
C LEU A 75 -10.11 -10.76 -2.58
N ILE A 76 -9.44 -10.85 -3.72
CA ILE A 76 -10.00 -10.43 -5.03
C ILE A 76 -9.93 -11.49 -6.14
N GLY A 77 -9.52 -12.73 -5.82
CA GLY A 77 -9.49 -13.85 -6.78
C GLY A 77 -8.13 -14.08 -7.42
N GLU A 78 -8.05 -15.15 -8.21
CA GLU A 78 -6.78 -15.67 -8.74
C GLU A 78 -6.18 -14.83 -9.89
N ASP A 79 -7.04 -14.19 -10.68
CA ASP A 79 -6.63 -13.42 -11.85
C ASP A 79 -6.34 -11.97 -11.45
N ILE A 80 -5.11 -11.71 -11.04
CA ILE A 80 -4.67 -10.41 -10.54
C ILE A 80 -3.59 -9.78 -11.42
N ILE A 81 -3.57 -8.46 -11.44
CA ILE A 81 -2.49 -7.67 -12.06
C ILE A 81 -1.94 -6.67 -11.05
N LEU A 82 -0.65 -6.39 -11.13
CA LEU A 82 -0.07 -5.26 -10.42
C LEU A 82 -0.42 -3.98 -11.16
N TRP A 83 -1.32 -3.17 -10.58
CA TRP A 83 -1.75 -1.91 -11.16
C TRP A 83 -0.73 -0.78 -10.96
N GLY A 84 -0.15 -0.71 -9.79
CA GLY A 84 0.81 0.34 -9.46
C GLY A 84 1.53 0.10 -8.14
N SER A 85 2.55 0.88 -7.91
CA SER A 85 3.17 1.02 -6.60
C SER A 85 3.56 2.46 -6.35
N SER A 86 3.44 2.90 -5.11
CA SER A 86 3.78 4.27 -4.72
C SER A 86 4.54 4.28 -3.40
N LEU A 87 5.41 5.26 -3.26
CA LEU A 87 6.08 5.58 -2.02
C LEU A 87 5.44 6.83 -1.42
N PHE A 88 5.14 6.77 -0.13
CA PHE A 88 4.79 7.93 0.68
C PHE A 88 5.90 8.15 1.70
N CYS A 89 6.69 9.22 1.52
CA CYS A 89 7.82 9.55 2.37
C CYS A 89 7.61 10.92 3.01
N LYS A 90 7.03 10.93 4.21
CA LYS A 90 6.74 12.18 4.92
C LYS A 90 8.00 12.73 5.59
N ALA A 91 8.44 13.91 5.17
CA ALA A 91 9.57 14.57 5.76
C ALA A 91 9.28 14.96 7.22
N LYS A 92 10.27 14.81 8.09
CA LYS A 92 10.15 15.15 9.52
C LYS A 92 9.77 16.63 9.68
N LYS A 93 8.70 16.89 10.39
CA LYS A 93 8.16 18.23 10.71
C LYS A 93 7.53 19.01 9.57
N THR A 94 7.77 18.65 8.32
CA THR A 94 7.31 19.40 7.14
C THR A 94 6.46 18.57 6.18
N GLY A 95 6.31 17.27 6.44
CA GLY A 95 5.50 16.39 5.61
C GLY A 95 4.02 16.78 5.62
N ASN A 96 3.41 16.76 4.44
CA ASN A 96 2.02 17.13 4.27
C ASN A 96 1.06 16.00 4.69
N GLU A 97 -0.11 16.39 5.15
CA GLU A 97 -1.22 15.46 5.32
C GLU A 97 -1.72 15.00 3.94
N THR A 98 -2.02 13.69 3.82
CA THR A 98 -2.72 13.16 2.66
C THR A 98 -4.22 13.32 2.92
N PRO A 99 -4.96 14.05 2.07
CA PRO A 99 -6.40 14.22 2.24
C PRO A 99 -7.16 12.88 2.24
N TRP A 100 -8.32 12.85 2.88
CA TRP A 100 -9.24 11.72 2.79
C TRP A 100 -9.67 11.52 1.33
N HIS A 101 -9.56 10.31 0.83
CA HIS A 101 -9.91 9.94 -0.53
C HIS A 101 -10.29 8.47 -0.63
N GLN A 102 -10.79 8.07 -1.79
CA GLN A 102 -10.95 6.69 -2.19
C GLN A 102 -10.14 6.46 -3.47
N ASP A 103 -9.14 5.59 -3.41
CA ASP A 103 -8.23 5.31 -4.53
C ASP A 103 -8.97 5.04 -5.84
N GLY A 104 -10.10 4.34 -5.76
CA GLY A 104 -10.91 3.98 -6.91
C GLY A 104 -11.44 5.14 -7.74
N GLU A 105 -11.52 6.36 -7.19
CA GLU A 105 -11.92 7.54 -7.95
C GLU A 105 -10.91 7.91 -9.04
N TYR A 106 -9.64 7.61 -8.78
CA TYR A 106 -8.55 7.93 -9.70
C TYR A 106 -8.27 6.81 -10.72
N TRP A 107 -8.92 5.64 -10.58
CA TRP A 107 -8.58 4.48 -11.39
C TRP A 107 -9.64 4.16 -12.45
N PRO A 108 -9.31 4.23 -13.75
CA PRO A 108 -10.24 3.94 -14.84
C PRO A 108 -10.41 2.42 -15.08
N ILE A 109 -10.66 1.64 -14.02
CA ILE A 109 -10.81 0.18 -14.07
C ILE A 109 -12.25 -0.25 -13.81
N LYS A 110 -12.71 -1.27 -14.52
CA LYS A 110 -14.05 -1.87 -14.35
C LYS A 110 -13.99 -3.38 -14.54
N PRO A 111 -14.59 -4.17 -13.61
CA PRO A 111 -15.15 -3.71 -12.33
C PRO A 111 -14.08 -3.09 -11.43
N LEU A 112 -14.48 -2.25 -10.48
CA LEU A 112 -13.56 -1.65 -9.52
C LEU A 112 -13.28 -2.66 -8.37
N GLU A 113 -12.66 -3.77 -8.73
CA GLU A 113 -12.21 -4.80 -7.80
C GLU A 113 -10.70 -4.63 -7.63
N SER A 114 -10.32 -3.98 -6.56
CA SER A 114 -8.92 -3.67 -6.28
C SER A 114 -8.62 -3.76 -4.79
N VAL A 115 -7.37 -4.04 -4.46
CA VAL A 115 -6.85 -4.02 -3.11
C VAL A 115 -5.49 -3.32 -3.11
N THR A 116 -5.28 -2.45 -2.15
CA THR A 116 -4.00 -1.78 -1.91
C THR A 116 -3.31 -2.43 -0.72
N ILE A 117 -2.07 -2.85 -0.90
CA ILE A 117 -1.22 -3.30 0.19
C ILE A 117 -0.40 -2.12 0.69
N TRP A 118 -0.69 -1.68 1.91
CA TRP A 118 0.11 -0.66 2.58
C TRP A 118 1.17 -1.32 3.47
N LEU A 119 2.43 -1.10 3.16
CA LEU A 119 3.57 -1.66 3.86
C LEU A 119 4.29 -0.56 4.64
N ALA A 120 4.33 -0.71 5.97
CA ALA A 120 5.16 0.12 6.82
C ALA A 120 6.63 -0.29 6.68
N ILE A 121 7.48 0.63 6.24
CA ILE A 121 8.93 0.43 6.16
C ILE A 121 9.59 0.91 7.45
N ASP A 122 9.16 2.07 7.93
CA ASP A 122 9.55 2.63 9.22
C ASP A 122 8.55 2.28 10.33
N GLU A 123 8.92 2.53 11.57
CA GLU A 123 7.98 2.46 12.70
C GLU A 123 6.88 3.51 12.53
N VAL A 124 5.62 3.06 12.62
CA VAL A 124 4.45 3.91 12.47
C VAL A 124 3.79 4.16 13.82
N THR A 125 3.70 5.44 14.17
CA THR A 125 3.08 5.91 15.41
C THR A 125 2.00 6.96 15.13
N PRO A 126 1.12 7.29 16.08
CA PRO A 126 0.14 8.36 15.90
C PRO A 126 0.75 9.71 15.54
N GLU A 127 2.00 9.95 15.91
CA GLU A 127 2.69 11.23 15.74
C GLU A 127 3.39 11.39 14.38
N ASN A 128 3.59 10.29 13.63
CA ASN A 128 4.33 10.33 12.36
C ASN A 128 3.49 10.09 11.11
N GLY A 129 2.15 10.23 11.22
CA GLY A 129 1.25 10.16 10.07
C GLY A 129 0.85 8.74 9.67
N PRO A 130 0.18 7.99 10.55
CA PRO A 130 -0.30 6.64 10.26
C PRO A 130 -1.40 6.66 9.20
N LEU A 131 -1.58 5.53 8.53
CA LEU A 131 -2.76 5.31 7.72
C LEU A 131 -4.02 5.37 8.59
N GLN A 132 -5.01 6.12 8.14
CA GLN A 132 -6.33 6.19 8.75
C GLN A 132 -7.37 5.73 7.74
N TYR A 133 -8.46 5.11 8.20
CA TYR A 133 -9.54 4.68 7.33
C TYR A 133 -10.89 4.78 8.04
N ILE A 134 -11.97 4.82 7.26
CA ILE A 134 -13.34 4.81 7.75
C ILE A 134 -13.90 3.40 7.52
N PRO A 135 -14.15 2.61 8.59
CA PRO A 135 -14.65 1.25 8.45
C PRO A 135 -15.94 1.19 7.62
N GLY A 136 -16.01 0.22 6.71
CA GLY A 136 -17.18 0.00 5.87
C GLY A 136 -17.42 1.04 4.77
N SER A 137 -16.58 2.07 4.63
CA SER A 137 -16.77 3.13 3.61
C SER A 137 -16.79 2.60 2.18
N HIS A 138 -16.11 1.50 1.90
CA HIS A 138 -16.08 0.82 0.60
C HIS A 138 -17.41 0.16 0.21
N LEU A 139 -18.32 -0.08 1.15
CA LEU A 139 -19.63 -0.67 0.90
C LEU A 139 -20.59 0.30 0.18
N ASN A 140 -20.31 1.59 0.25
CA ASN A 140 -21.02 2.57 -0.54
C ASN A 140 -20.61 2.39 -2.02
N LYS A 141 -21.58 2.04 -2.86
CA LYS A 141 -21.31 1.80 -4.29
C LYS A 141 -20.99 3.06 -5.10
N SER A 142 -21.13 4.23 -4.52
CA SER A 142 -20.70 5.52 -5.09
C SER A 142 -19.42 5.96 -4.40
N LEU A 143 -18.42 6.32 -5.19
CA LEU A 143 -17.23 6.99 -4.69
C LEU A 143 -17.61 8.37 -4.15
N ALA A 144 -16.98 8.79 -3.05
CA ALA A 144 -17.18 10.12 -2.50
C ALA A 144 -16.39 11.14 -3.35
N GLU A 145 -17.04 12.25 -3.69
CA GLU A 145 -16.33 13.41 -4.27
C GLU A 145 -15.42 14.04 -3.20
N HIS A 146 -14.20 14.39 -3.57
CA HIS A 146 -13.23 15.04 -2.68
C HIS A 146 -12.23 15.94 -3.42
#